data_c1f2cb2c96cfc8295795b9ffd265674a
#
_entry.id   c1f2cb2c96cfc8295795b9ffd265674a
#
_cell.length_a   1.000
_cell.length_b   1.000
_cell.length_c   1.000
_cell.angle_alpha   90.00
_cell.angle_beta   90.00
_cell.angle_gamma   90.00
#
_symmetry.space_group_name_H-M   'P 1'
#
loop_
_entity.id
_entity.type
_entity.pdbx_description
1 polymer ?
#
loop_
_entity_poly.entity_id
_entity_poly.type
_entity_poly.pdbx_seq_one_letter_code
_entity_poly.pdbx_strand_id
1 'polypeptide(L)'
;MIPQGHSPLGGSGAGRFLACPGSVSLSKGFVPEVEEDNSFSAPGTAAHEVAETALKKGGETWRLIGTKAENGIEIDKEIVDAAQVFVNAVKSEHDPATWEMGVNAFIEQKFHRPELHELFYGTADFVYVDTPARTLHVWDYKHGAGVLVEVKDNAQGKYYASGVLQELDLWGEIDNVVIHIVQPRGFHSSGPIREWSVSTEQLGNWLYDTLIPGMDKALVSRETKAGMHCRFCPVRWAACPALAKVMDEIEEMLKVAEEKGGVNKLTMTQAARFVSLMAIGKIAEKAAYEALHARAQKGQKIDRYGLKLVKADKHRIFRDGAEDAAVAEFGKKRAYETKLLSPAKIDGLPNGKKFTAEWAYKPEGGTRIVLADDNRVGVKREKASGVFKKEEK
;
A
#
# COMPACT_ATOMS: atom_id res chain seq x y z
N MET A 1 -5.43 -17.40 -23.83
CA MET A 1 -6.62 -16.76 -23.20
C MET A 1 -6.18 -16.25 -21.83
N ILE A 2 -6.40 -14.97 -21.49
CA ILE A 2 -6.02 -14.41 -20.18
C ILE A 2 -6.94 -15.00 -19.11
N PRO A 3 -6.40 -15.58 -18.01
CA PRO A 3 -7.20 -16.13 -16.94
C PRO A 3 -8.09 -15.05 -16.31
N GLN A 4 -9.30 -15.43 -15.85
CA GLN A 4 -10.17 -14.52 -15.11
C GLN A 4 -9.71 -14.41 -13.65
N GLY A 5 -9.79 -13.22 -13.07
CA GLY A 5 -9.43 -12.94 -11.68
C GLY A 5 -7.93 -12.70 -11.47
N HIS A 6 -7.58 -12.57 -10.19
CA HIS A 6 -6.20 -12.30 -9.79
C HIS A 6 -5.36 -13.59 -9.79
N SER A 7 -4.13 -13.49 -10.27
CA SER A 7 -3.16 -14.59 -10.13
C SER A 7 -2.88 -14.89 -8.65
N PRO A 8 -2.84 -16.16 -8.25
CA PRO A 8 -2.36 -16.54 -6.91
C PRO A 8 -0.93 -16.06 -6.63
N LEU A 9 -0.13 -15.88 -7.70
CA LEU A 9 1.22 -15.31 -7.69
C LEU A 9 1.27 -13.93 -8.36
N GLY A 10 0.18 -13.15 -8.28
CA GLY A 10 0.08 -11.84 -8.90
C GLY A 10 0.94 -10.78 -8.23
N GLY A 11 1.08 -9.63 -8.91
CA GLY A 11 1.95 -8.52 -8.52
C GLY A 11 1.69 -8.02 -7.09
N SER A 12 0.44 -7.92 -6.66
CA SER A 12 0.08 -7.51 -5.28
C SER A 12 0.61 -8.46 -4.20
N GLY A 13 0.83 -9.73 -4.55
CA GLY A 13 1.43 -10.75 -3.67
C GLY A 13 2.95 -10.89 -3.81
N ALA A 14 3.58 -10.26 -4.81
CA ALA A 14 4.98 -10.49 -5.16
C ALA A 14 5.94 -10.23 -4.00
N GLY A 15 5.81 -9.09 -3.32
CA GLY A 15 6.64 -8.79 -2.16
C GLY A 15 6.50 -9.82 -1.03
N ARG A 16 5.33 -10.44 -0.88
CA ARG A 16 5.08 -11.46 0.13
C ARG A 16 5.68 -12.81 -0.26
N PHE A 17 5.37 -13.33 -1.44
CA PHE A 17 5.84 -14.69 -1.79
C PHE A 17 7.35 -14.73 -2.09
N LEU A 18 7.95 -13.65 -2.56
CA LEU A 18 9.40 -13.55 -2.70
C LEU A 18 10.11 -13.54 -1.33
N ALA A 19 9.54 -12.82 -0.35
CA ALA A 19 10.09 -12.79 1.01
C ALA A 19 9.80 -14.05 1.83
N CYS A 20 8.69 -14.73 1.58
CA CYS A 20 8.20 -15.90 2.32
C CYS A 20 7.53 -16.89 1.36
N PRO A 21 8.30 -17.75 0.67
CA PRO A 21 7.75 -18.70 -0.32
C PRO A 21 6.64 -19.59 0.24
N GLY A 22 6.80 -20.09 1.46
CA GLY A 22 5.79 -20.91 2.14
C GLY A 22 4.44 -20.22 2.35
N SER A 23 4.37 -18.88 2.21
CA SER A 23 3.11 -18.14 2.37
C SER A 23 2.04 -18.53 1.33
N VAL A 24 2.44 -19.04 0.16
CA VAL A 24 1.52 -19.49 -0.90
C VAL A 24 1.16 -20.95 -0.71
N SER A 25 2.16 -21.83 -0.60
CA SER A 25 1.94 -23.27 -0.47
C SER A 25 1.12 -23.64 0.77
N LEU A 26 1.36 -22.95 1.89
CA LEU A 26 0.62 -23.14 3.14
C LEU A 26 -0.79 -22.52 3.10
N SER A 27 -1.06 -21.60 2.17
CA SER A 27 -2.41 -21.03 1.99
C SER A 27 -3.32 -21.95 1.18
N LYS A 28 -2.78 -22.94 0.47
CA LYS A 28 -3.60 -23.87 -0.31
C LYS A 28 -4.53 -24.65 0.62
N GLY A 29 -5.83 -24.54 0.39
CA GLY A 29 -6.85 -25.24 1.19
C GLY A 29 -7.11 -24.64 2.57
N PHE A 30 -6.41 -23.54 2.94
CA PHE A 30 -6.69 -22.83 4.18
C PHE A 30 -7.90 -21.90 3.97
N VAL A 31 -8.96 -22.15 4.72
CA VAL A 31 -10.13 -21.27 4.81
C VAL A 31 -10.06 -20.57 6.16
N PRO A 32 -9.89 -19.26 6.21
CA PRO A 32 -9.90 -18.52 7.48
C PRO A 32 -11.26 -18.71 8.19
N GLU A 33 -11.23 -18.91 9.53
CA GLU A 33 -12.47 -18.87 10.34
C GLU A 33 -13.12 -17.47 10.35
N VAL A 34 -12.34 -16.48 9.98
CA VAL A 34 -12.75 -15.08 9.86
C VAL A 34 -12.97 -14.79 8.38
N GLU A 35 -14.18 -14.41 8.02
CA GLU A 35 -14.42 -13.85 6.68
C GLU A 35 -13.51 -12.64 6.49
N GLU A 36 -12.78 -12.59 5.37
CA GLU A 36 -11.99 -11.40 5.07
C GLU A 36 -12.92 -10.20 5.04
N ASP A 37 -12.59 -9.21 5.86
CA ASP A 37 -13.34 -7.95 5.89
C ASP A 37 -13.06 -7.18 4.59
N ASN A 38 -13.92 -7.40 3.60
CA ASN A 38 -13.86 -6.74 2.30
C ASN A 38 -14.22 -5.24 2.39
N SER A 39 -14.59 -4.74 3.57
CA SER A 39 -14.90 -3.31 3.77
C SER A 39 -13.74 -2.37 3.43
N PHE A 40 -12.50 -2.88 3.46
CA PHE A 40 -11.31 -2.12 3.08
C PHE A 40 -10.89 -2.31 1.62
N SER A 41 -11.17 -3.45 1.00
CA SER A 41 -10.79 -3.75 -0.39
C SER A 41 -11.86 -3.32 -1.39
N ALA A 42 -13.14 -3.47 -1.06
CA ALA A 42 -14.24 -3.13 -1.94
C ALA A 42 -14.28 -1.63 -2.36
N PRO A 43 -14.06 -0.65 -1.46
CA PRO A 43 -13.91 0.76 -1.88
C PRO A 43 -12.70 0.97 -2.79
N GLY A 44 -11.63 0.19 -2.62
CA GLY A 44 -10.47 0.22 -3.51
C GLY A 44 -10.83 -0.17 -4.94
N THR A 45 -11.54 -1.27 -5.12
CA THR A 45 -12.02 -1.73 -6.43
C THR A 45 -12.93 -0.68 -7.08
N ALA A 46 -13.86 -0.10 -6.33
CA ALA A 46 -14.72 0.98 -6.84
C ALA A 46 -13.91 2.22 -7.27
N ALA A 47 -12.85 2.56 -6.54
CA ALA A 47 -12.00 3.69 -6.86
C ALA A 47 -11.17 3.47 -8.14
N HIS A 48 -10.69 2.23 -8.40
CA HIS A 48 -10.05 1.87 -9.68
C HIS A 48 -11.05 2.00 -10.84
N GLU A 49 -12.28 1.51 -10.70
CA GLU A 49 -13.33 1.64 -11.71
C GLU A 49 -13.66 3.11 -12.03
N VAL A 50 -13.69 3.98 -11.00
CA VAL A 50 -13.87 5.42 -11.18
C VAL A 50 -12.71 6.04 -11.95
N ALA A 51 -11.47 5.69 -11.61
CA ALA A 51 -10.27 6.20 -12.27
C ALA A 51 -10.21 5.72 -13.74
N GLU A 52 -10.44 4.44 -13.98
CA GLU A 52 -10.53 3.83 -15.32
C GLU A 52 -11.57 4.54 -16.18
N THR A 53 -12.79 4.71 -15.66
CA THR A 53 -13.89 5.38 -16.37
C THR A 53 -13.53 6.81 -16.74
N ALA A 54 -12.92 7.56 -15.82
CA ALA A 54 -12.51 8.94 -16.07
C ALA A 54 -11.38 9.06 -17.10
N LEU A 55 -10.42 8.14 -17.09
CA LEU A 55 -9.35 8.09 -18.08
C LEU A 55 -9.91 7.75 -19.47
N LYS A 56 -10.76 6.71 -19.58
CA LYS A 56 -11.34 6.26 -20.86
C LYS A 56 -12.30 7.28 -21.50
N LYS A 57 -13.09 7.96 -20.68
CA LYS A 57 -14.11 8.91 -21.17
C LYS A 57 -13.64 10.35 -21.18
N GLY A 58 -12.39 10.62 -20.80
CA GLY A 58 -11.83 11.98 -20.74
C GLY A 58 -12.53 12.91 -19.74
N GLY A 59 -13.39 12.35 -18.86
CA GLY A 59 -14.25 13.10 -17.95
C GLY A 59 -13.61 13.31 -16.57
N GLU A 60 -14.39 14.02 -15.73
CA GLU A 60 -14.08 14.25 -14.34
C GLU A 60 -14.74 13.18 -13.46
N THR A 61 -14.04 12.70 -12.44
CA THR A 61 -14.53 11.62 -11.55
C THR A 61 -15.79 11.99 -10.79
N TRP A 62 -15.96 13.28 -10.44
CA TRP A 62 -17.11 13.78 -9.68
C TRP A 62 -18.47 13.50 -10.35
N ARG A 63 -18.49 13.28 -11.66
CA ARG A 63 -19.73 12.92 -12.40
C ARG A 63 -20.28 11.55 -12.02
N LEU A 64 -19.49 10.74 -11.32
CA LEU A 64 -19.87 9.40 -10.89
C LEU A 64 -20.41 9.37 -9.44
N ILE A 65 -20.41 10.50 -8.71
CA ILE A 65 -20.95 10.58 -7.34
C ILE A 65 -22.42 10.12 -7.33
N GLY A 66 -22.74 9.26 -6.34
CA GLY A 66 -24.09 8.71 -6.15
C GLY A 66 -24.44 7.55 -7.07
N THR A 67 -23.56 7.18 -8.03
CA THR A 67 -23.73 5.94 -8.80
C THR A 67 -23.16 4.75 -8.02
N LYS A 68 -23.39 3.53 -8.49
CA LYS A 68 -22.84 2.31 -7.92
C LYS A 68 -21.76 1.72 -8.82
N ALA A 69 -20.64 1.34 -8.24
CA ALA A 69 -19.62 0.54 -8.90
C ALA A 69 -20.14 -0.89 -9.18
N GLU A 70 -19.46 -1.63 -10.06
CA GLU A 70 -19.81 -3.02 -10.40
C GLU A 70 -19.86 -3.94 -9.17
N ASN A 71 -19.03 -3.68 -8.16
CA ASN A 71 -19.03 -4.41 -6.89
C ASN A 71 -20.14 -3.97 -5.91
N GLY A 72 -21.04 -3.08 -6.34
CA GLY A 72 -22.18 -2.60 -5.56
C GLY A 72 -21.88 -1.46 -4.57
N ILE A 73 -20.63 -1.02 -4.45
CA ILE A 73 -20.23 0.12 -3.60
C ILE A 73 -20.81 1.41 -4.20
N GLU A 74 -21.47 2.21 -3.37
CA GLU A 74 -21.88 3.56 -3.73
C GLU A 74 -20.64 4.46 -3.84
N ILE A 75 -20.53 5.15 -4.97
CA ILE A 75 -19.41 6.04 -5.24
C ILE A 75 -19.65 7.37 -4.52
N ASP A 76 -18.92 7.57 -3.45
CA ASP A 76 -18.97 8.77 -2.63
C ASP A 76 -17.92 9.82 -3.02
N LYS A 77 -17.97 10.96 -2.32
CA LYS A 77 -17.02 12.05 -2.54
C LYS A 77 -15.57 11.64 -2.24
N GLU A 78 -15.31 10.76 -1.26
CA GLU A 78 -13.96 10.34 -0.90
C GLU A 78 -13.33 9.51 -2.00
N ILE A 79 -14.12 8.61 -2.60
CA ILE A 79 -13.69 7.78 -3.74
C ILE A 79 -13.32 8.66 -4.93
N VAL A 80 -14.21 9.59 -5.32
CA VAL A 80 -13.97 10.43 -6.50
C VAL A 80 -12.82 11.42 -6.31
N ASP A 81 -12.70 12.05 -5.13
CA ASP A 81 -11.61 12.97 -4.84
C ASP A 81 -10.25 12.24 -4.91
N ALA A 82 -10.17 11.03 -4.35
CA ALA A 82 -8.96 10.24 -4.39
C ALA A 82 -8.61 9.75 -5.81
N ALA A 83 -9.60 9.24 -6.55
CA ALA A 83 -9.41 8.82 -7.94
C ALA A 83 -9.02 10.00 -8.85
N GLN A 84 -9.56 11.21 -8.60
CA GLN A 84 -9.22 12.41 -9.36
C GLN A 84 -7.73 12.78 -9.22
N VAL A 85 -7.12 12.56 -8.05
CA VAL A 85 -5.68 12.79 -7.87
C VAL A 85 -4.87 11.90 -8.81
N PHE A 86 -5.25 10.62 -8.95
CA PHE A 86 -4.60 9.70 -9.88
C PHE A 86 -4.78 10.15 -11.34
N VAL A 87 -6.01 10.43 -11.75
CA VAL A 87 -6.32 10.89 -13.10
C VAL A 87 -5.55 12.17 -13.46
N ASN A 88 -5.49 13.12 -12.54
CA ASN A 88 -4.75 14.37 -12.74
C ASN A 88 -3.24 14.14 -12.82
N ALA A 89 -2.68 13.23 -11.99
CA ALA A 89 -1.27 12.89 -12.02
C ALA A 89 -0.87 12.33 -13.39
N VAL A 90 -1.62 11.35 -13.87
CA VAL A 90 -1.40 10.75 -15.21
C VAL A 90 -1.49 11.80 -16.30
N LYS A 91 -2.57 12.61 -16.33
CA LYS A 91 -2.78 13.64 -17.36
C LYS A 91 -1.79 14.80 -17.30
N SER A 92 -1.20 15.08 -16.13
CA SER A 92 -0.20 16.14 -16.00
C SER A 92 1.19 15.72 -16.47
N GLU A 93 1.50 14.43 -16.38
CA GLU A 93 2.76 13.85 -16.86
C GLU A 93 2.71 13.53 -18.36
N HIS A 94 1.56 13.03 -18.81
CA HIS A 94 1.35 12.61 -20.19
C HIS A 94 0.13 13.35 -20.76
N ASP A 95 0.36 14.30 -21.66
CA ASP A 95 -0.72 15.08 -22.28
C ASP A 95 -1.72 14.15 -23.00
N PRO A 96 -3.00 14.13 -22.61
CA PRO A 96 -4.00 13.31 -23.28
C PRO A 96 -4.15 13.54 -24.77
N ALA A 97 -3.75 14.73 -25.27
CA ALA A 97 -3.76 15.03 -26.69
C ALA A 97 -2.73 14.21 -27.50
N THR A 98 -1.73 13.63 -26.82
CA THR A 98 -0.70 12.77 -27.43
C THR A 98 -1.00 11.28 -27.29
N TRP A 99 -2.11 10.91 -26.65
CA TRP A 99 -2.46 9.51 -26.42
C TRP A 99 -3.00 8.85 -27.69
N GLU A 100 -2.34 7.79 -28.10
CA GLU A 100 -2.82 6.84 -29.10
C GLU A 100 -3.15 5.53 -28.35
N MET A 101 -4.47 5.36 -28.02
CA MET A 101 -4.93 4.21 -27.24
C MET A 101 -4.60 2.88 -27.92
N GLY A 102 -3.94 1.99 -27.20
CA GLY A 102 -3.47 0.71 -27.72
C GLY A 102 -2.14 0.77 -28.49
N VAL A 103 -1.52 1.96 -28.58
CA VAL A 103 -0.21 2.17 -29.21
C VAL A 103 0.80 2.69 -28.18
N ASN A 104 0.54 3.86 -27.58
CA ASN A 104 1.42 4.45 -26.57
C ASN A 104 0.73 4.67 -25.21
N ALA A 105 -0.60 4.58 -25.13
CA ALA A 105 -1.36 4.74 -23.90
C ALA A 105 -2.31 3.55 -23.70
N PHE A 106 -2.28 2.97 -22.50
CA PHE A 106 -3.06 1.78 -22.16
C PHE A 106 -3.68 1.96 -20.78
N ILE A 107 -4.98 1.72 -20.67
CA ILE A 107 -5.74 1.76 -19.41
C ILE A 107 -6.16 0.34 -19.07
N GLU A 108 -5.89 -0.12 -17.83
CA GLU A 108 -6.11 -1.50 -17.39
C GLU A 108 -5.41 -2.50 -18.33
N GLN A 109 -4.10 -2.25 -18.58
CA GLN A 109 -3.31 -3.09 -19.46
C GLN A 109 -3.12 -4.48 -18.87
N LYS A 110 -3.73 -5.45 -19.53
CA LYS A 110 -3.62 -6.88 -19.18
C LYS A 110 -2.42 -7.51 -19.85
N PHE A 111 -1.81 -8.46 -19.17
CA PHE A 111 -0.78 -9.35 -19.73
C PHE A 111 -0.95 -10.77 -19.20
N HIS A 112 -0.54 -11.76 -20.00
CA HIS A 112 -0.46 -13.16 -19.61
C HIS A 112 0.67 -13.83 -20.38
N ARG A 113 1.72 -14.23 -19.67
CA ARG A 113 2.97 -14.73 -20.27
C ARG A 113 3.27 -16.16 -19.77
N PRO A 114 2.45 -17.17 -20.19
CA PRO A 114 2.58 -18.55 -19.74
C PRO A 114 3.90 -19.20 -20.17
N GLU A 115 4.56 -18.69 -21.20
CA GLU A 115 5.88 -19.14 -21.63
C GLU A 115 6.98 -18.83 -20.60
N LEU A 116 6.80 -17.83 -19.74
CA LEU A 116 7.68 -17.55 -18.62
C LEU A 116 7.25 -18.30 -17.36
N HIS A 117 5.96 -18.21 -17.03
CA HIS A 117 5.35 -18.96 -15.95
C HIS A 117 3.82 -18.93 -16.10
N GLU A 118 3.13 -20.08 -15.95
CA GLU A 118 1.67 -20.20 -16.17
C GLU A 118 0.84 -19.18 -15.37
N LEU A 119 1.29 -18.83 -14.16
CA LEU A 119 0.63 -17.87 -13.28
C LEU A 119 1.20 -16.44 -13.41
N PHE A 120 2.04 -16.17 -14.41
CA PHE A 120 2.54 -14.80 -14.63
C PHE A 120 1.56 -14.01 -15.49
N TYR A 121 0.55 -13.44 -14.83
CA TYR A 121 -0.45 -12.59 -15.45
C TYR A 121 -0.93 -11.52 -14.47
N GLY A 122 -1.45 -10.42 -15.02
CA GLY A 122 -1.92 -9.29 -14.21
C GLY A 122 -2.49 -8.16 -15.06
N THR A 123 -2.81 -7.06 -14.38
CA THR A 123 -3.32 -5.84 -15.00
C THR A 123 -2.60 -4.65 -14.38
N ALA A 124 -2.06 -3.76 -15.21
CA ALA A 124 -1.50 -2.48 -14.80
C ALA A 124 -2.54 -1.38 -15.01
N ASP A 125 -2.74 -0.50 -14.04
CA ASP A 125 -3.84 0.49 -14.03
C ASP A 125 -3.73 1.48 -15.20
N PHE A 126 -2.52 2.03 -15.42
CA PHE A 126 -2.22 2.86 -16.59
C PHE A 126 -0.77 2.68 -17.03
N VAL A 127 -0.57 2.65 -18.34
CA VAL A 127 0.74 2.51 -18.96
C VAL A 127 0.89 3.55 -20.07
N TYR A 128 2.06 4.18 -20.12
CA TYR A 128 2.43 5.08 -21.21
C TYR A 128 3.80 4.71 -21.75
N VAL A 129 3.91 4.59 -23.08
CA VAL A 129 5.15 4.30 -23.80
C VAL A 129 5.66 5.61 -24.42
N ASP A 130 6.70 6.17 -23.82
CA ASP A 130 7.41 7.32 -24.40
C ASP A 130 8.52 6.81 -25.32
N THR A 131 8.17 6.57 -26.59
CA THR A 131 9.10 6.05 -27.60
C THR A 131 10.27 7.01 -27.84
N PRO A 132 10.09 8.34 -27.97
CA PRO A 132 11.20 9.28 -28.09
C PRO A 132 12.19 9.23 -26.94
N ALA A 133 11.71 9.11 -25.71
CA ALA A 133 12.55 9.00 -24.52
C ALA A 133 13.00 7.56 -24.23
N ARG A 134 12.55 6.57 -25.01
CA ARG A 134 12.78 5.13 -24.79
C ARG A 134 12.44 4.70 -23.36
N THR A 135 11.30 5.21 -22.85
CA THR A 135 10.87 5.04 -21.46
C THR A 135 9.45 4.48 -21.39
N LEU A 136 9.26 3.45 -20.56
CA LEU A 136 7.95 2.93 -20.19
C LEU A 136 7.55 3.51 -18.83
N HIS A 137 6.37 4.11 -18.75
CA HIS A 137 5.77 4.56 -17.50
C HIS A 137 4.67 3.60 -17.08
N VAL A 138 4.77 3.08 -15.85
CA VAL A 138 3.77 2.18 -15.26
C VAL A 138 3.20 2.84 -14.01
N TRP A 139 1.91 3.07 -14.01
CA TRP A 139 1.19 3.77 -12.94
C TRP A 139 0.35 2.80 -12.15
N ASP A 140 0.42 2.88 -10.83
CA ASP A 140 -0.30 2.04 -9.89
C ASP A 140 -1.03 2.91 -8.87
N TYR A 141 -2.36 2.82 -8.86
CA TYR A 141 -3.24 3.57 -7.97
C TYR A 141 -3.46 2.82 -6.66
N LYS A 142 -3.28 3.49 -5.56
CA LYS A 142 -3.47 2.95 -4.22
C LYS A 142 -4.52 3.75 -3.44
N HIS A 143 -5.74 3.22 -3.37
CA HIS A 143 -6.84 3.87 -2.64
C HIS A 143 -6.67 3.76 -1.12
N GLY A 144 -6.01 2.71 -0.61
CA GLY A 144 -5.88 2.44 0.82
C GLY A 144 -5.07 3.50 1.58
N ALA A 145 -5.55 3.90 2.77
CA ALA A 145 -4.88 4.85 3.66
C ALA A 145 -4.02 4.18 4.75
N GLY A 146 -4.29 2.91 5.07
CA GLY A 146 -3.75 2.28 6.28
C GLY A 146 -2.31 1.77 6.19
N VAL A 147 -1.80 1.53 4.99
CA VAL A 147 -0.44 1.03 4.74
C VAL A 147 0.19 1.84 3.63
N LEU A 148 1.30 2.48 3.94
CA LEU A 148 2.07 3.20 2.94
C LEU A 148 2.79 2.21 2.02
N VAL A 149 2.71 2.48 0.72
CA VAL A 149 3.37 1.69 -0.31
C VAL A 149 4.60 2.44 -0.79
N GLU A 150 5.77 1.86 -0.60
CA GLU A 150 7.01 2.42 -1.11
C GLU A 150 7.15 2.16 -2.60
N VAL A 151 7.59 3.17 -3.35
CA VAL A 151 7.80 3.04 -4.79
C VAL A 151 9.18 2.44 -5.13
N LYS A 152 10.20 2.78 -4.33
CA LYS A 152 11.56 2.30 -4.56
C LYS A 152 11.63 0.78 -4.45
N ASP A 153 12.14 0.16 -5.49
CA ASP A 153 12.31 -1.31 -5.59
C ASP A 153 11.01 -2.10 -5.34
N ASN A 154 9.87 -1.50 -5.70
CA ASN A 154 8.55 -2.08 -5.48
C ASN A 154 8.34 -3.34 -6.32
N ALA A 155 8.17 -4.49 -5.67
CA ALA A 155 8.01 -5.78 -6.35
C ALA A 155 6.75 -5.85 -7.21
N GLN A 156 5.63 -5.19 -6.81
CA GLN A 156 4.41 -5.12 -7.61
C GLN A 156 4.61 -4.28 -8.87
N GLY A 157 5.22 -3.10 -8.73
CA GLY A 157 5.53 -2.25 -9.88
C GLY A 157 6.47 -2.92 -10.87
N LYS A 158 7.54 -3.60 -10.38
CA LYS A 158 8.44 -4.39 -11.22
C LYS A 158 7.72 -5.55 -11.92
N TYR A 159 6.82 -6.24 -11.22
CA TYR A 159 6.00 -7.32 -11.77
C TYR A 159 5.16 -6.84 -12.95
N TYR A 160 4.44 -5.72 -12.78
CA TYR A 160 3.61 -5.16 -13.84
C TYR A 160 4.46 -4.64 -15.01
N ALA A 161 5.53 -3.93 -14.72
CA ALA A 161 6.43 -3.43 -15.76
C ALA A 161 7.03 -4.55 -16.60
N SER A 162 7.50 -5.64 -15.97
CA SER A 162 8.04 -6.80 -16.68
C SER A 162 6.97 -7.48 -17.54
N GLY A 163 5.75 -7.62 -17.01
CA GLY A 163 4.64 -8.22 -17.75
C GLY A 163 4.22 -7.39 -18.96
N VAL A 164 4.16 -6.08 -18.82
CA VAL A 164 3.82 -5.14 -19.91
C VAL A 164 4.91 -5.11 -20.99
N LEU A 165 6.19 -5.00 -20.60
CA LEU A 165 7.31 -5.05 -21.57
C LEU A 165 7.28 -6.34 -22.40
N GLN A 166 6.96 -7.46 -21.77
CA GLN A 166 6.85 -8.76 -22.44
C GLN A 166 5.61 -8.86 -23.31
N GLU A 167 4.46 -8.31 -22.87
CA GLU A 167 3.20 -8.36 -23.62
C GLU A 167 3.25 -7.50 -24.88
N LEU A 168 3.88 -6.34 -24.79
CA LEU A 168 3.99 -5.38 -25.87
C LEU A 168 5.27 -5.53 -26.72
N ASP A 169 6.10 -6.54 -26.41
CA ASP A 169 7.38 -6.82 -27.09
C ASP A 169 8.35 -5.62 -27.11
N LEU A 170 8.49 -4.95 -25.98
CA LEU A 170 9.22 -3.68 -25.86
C LEU A 170 10.64 -3.79 -25.28
N TRP A 171 11.13 -5.00 -24.95
CA TRP A 171 12.44 -5.18 -24.29
C TRP A 171 13.62 -4.60 -25.07
N GLY A 172 13.56 -4.61 -26.40
CA GLY A 172 14.61 -4.05 -27.27
C GLY A 172 14.43 -2.57 -27.58
N GLU A 173 13.27 -1.99 -27.30
CA GLU A 173 12.90 -0.63 -27.69
C GLU A 173 12.99 0.36 -26.53
N ILE A 174 12.82 -0.11 -25.29
CA ILE A 174 12.80 0.68 -24.07
C ILE A 174 14.08 0.45 -23.27
N ASP A 175 14.70 1.54 -22.81
CA ASP A 175 15.91 1.50 -21.99
C ASP A 175 15.61 1.66 -20.49
N ASN A 176 14.54 2.41 -20.17
CA ASN A 176 14.19 2.76 -18.80
C ASN A 176 12.71 2.51 -18.52
N VAL A 177 12.41 2.14 -17.29
CA VAL A 177 11.04 2.03 -16.76
C VAL A 177 10.89 2.98 -15.58
N VAL A 178 9.84 3.79 -15.58
CA VAL A 178 9.45 4.62 -14.45
C VAL A 178 8.18 4.04 -13.84
N ILE A 179 8.28 3.63 -12.60
CA ILE A 179 7.15 3.13 -11.80
C ILE A 179 6.59 4.29 -10.98
N HIS A 180 5.30 4.56 -11.14
CA HIS A 180 4.59 5.59 -10.39
C HIS A 180 3.61 4.94 -9.42
N ILE A 181 3.63 5.38 -8.15
CA ILE A 181 2.62 5.03 -7.16
C ILE A 181 1.88 6.29 -6.75
N VAL A 182 0.55 6.27 -6.92
CA VAL A 182 -0.33 7.36 -6.50
C VAL A 182 -1.20 6.89 -5.36
N GLN A 183 -0.94 7.40 -4.14
CA GLN A 183 -1.65 7.03 -2.91
C GLN A 183 -2.18 8.28 -2.20
N PRO A 184 -3.32 8.84 -2.63
CA PRO A 184 -3.82 10.14 -2.16
C PRO A 184 -4.23 10.16 -0.69
N ARG A 185 -4.68 9.02 -0.16
CA ARG A 185 -5.19 8.87 1.21
C ARG A 185 -4.12 8.46 2.21
N GLY A 186 -2.93 8.06 1.74
CA GLY A 186 -1.78 7.73 2.55
C GLY A 186 -0.91 8.96 2.83
N PHE A 187 -0.53 9.17 4.09
CA PHE A 187 0.40 10.24 4.42
C PHE A 187 1.85 9.76 4.24
N HIS A 188 2.49 10.16 3.14
CA HIS A 188 3.89 9.89 2.87
C HIS A 188 4.71 11.19 2.87
N SER A 189 5.96 11.12 3.35
CA SER A 189 6.84 12.29 3.44
C SER A 189 7.21 12.93 2.10
N SER A 190 7.18 12.14 1.02
CA SER A 190 7.44 12.59 -0.35
C SER A 190 6.15 12.90 -1.14
N GLY A 191 4.99 12.99 -0.45
CA GLY A 191 3.72 13.29 -1.07
C GLY A 191 2.95 12.04 -1.58
N PRO A 192 1.77 12.28 -2.14
CA PRO A 192 0.88 11.20 -2.60
C PRO A 192 1.32 10.57 -3.93
N ILE A 193 2.12 11.28 -4.73
CA ILE A 193 2.59 10.85 -6.05
C ILE A 193 4.09 10.63 -5.94
N ARG A 194 4.53 9.41 -6.17
CA ARG A 194 5.93 8.98 -6.02
C ARG A 194 6.34 8.17 -7.23
N GLU A 195 7.59 8.31 -7.63
CA GLU A 195 8.15 7.61 -8.77
C GLU A 195 9.51 7.00 -8.45
N TRP A 196 9.87 5.98 -9.18
CA TRP A 196 11.17 5.32 -9.13
C TRP A 196 11.53 4.75 -10.50
N SER A 197 12.77 4.97 -10.93
CA SER A 197 13.26 4.52 -12.22
C SER A 197 14.18 3.31 -12.07
N VAL A 198 14.10 2.41 -13.05
CA VAL A 198 14.95 1.24 -13.18
C VAL A 198 15.25 0.98 -14.66
N SER A 199 16.46 0.56 -15.00
CA SER A 199 16.77 0.18 -16.38
C SER A 199 16.08 -1.14 -16.75
N THR A 200 15.76 -1.32 -18.04
CA THR A 200 15.20 -2.59 -18.54
C THR A 200 16.15 -3.75 -18.32
N GLU A 201 17.47 -3.55 -18.38
CA GLU A 201 18.47 -4.57 -18.04
C GLU A 201 18.33 -5.04 -16.60
N GLN A 202 18.28 -4.11 -15.64
CA GLN A 202 18.09 -4.45 -14.22
C GLN A 202 16.75 -5.13 -13.97
N LEU A 203 15.70 -4.68 -14.65
CA LEU A 203 14.37 -5.26 -14.54
C LEU A 203 14.34 -6.68 -15.14
N GLY A 204 15.00 -6.91 -16.27
CA GLY A 204 15.16 -8.23 -16.89
C GLY A 204 15.91 -9.20 -15.97
N ASN A 205 17.03 -8.78 -15.40
CA ASN A 205 17.77 -9.58 -14.41
C ASN A 205 16.86 -9.93 -13.22
N TRP A 206 16.10 -8.97 -12.69
CA TRP A 206 15.14 -9.25 -11.62
C TRP A 206 14.03 -10.22 -12.04
N LEU A 207 13.50 -10.10 -13.26
CA LEU A 207 12.48 -11.01 -13.79
C LEU A 207 12.99 -12.46 -13.83
N TYR A 208 14.15 -12.69 -14.46
CA TYR A 208 14.66 -14.02 -14.69
C TYR A 208 15.39 -14.64 -13.51
N ASP A 209 16.08 -13.84 -12.69
CA ASP A 209 16.88 -14.34 -11.57
C ASP A 209 16.14 -14.34 -10.24
N THR A 210 15.04 -13.56 -10.13
CA THR A 210 14.32 -13.38 -8.86
C THR A 210 12.85 -13.74 -8.98
N LEU A 211 12.09 -13.14 -9.92
CA LEU A 211 10.65 -13.30 -9.96
C LEU A 211 10.26 -14.72 -10.39
N ILE A 212 10.69 -15.15 -11.56
CA ILE A 212 10.28 -16.47 -12.11
C ILE A 212 10.72 -17.61 -11.18
N PRO A 213 11.99 -17.71 -10.75
CA PRO A 213 12.37 -18.73 -9.77
C PRO A 213 11.64 -18.61 -8.43
N GLY A 214 11.32 -17.38 -8.01
CA GLY A 214 10.54 -17.12 -6.80
C GLY A 214 9.08 -17.59 -6.91
N MET A 215 8.47 -17.48 -8.08
CA MET A 215 7.13 -18.01 -8.37
C MET A 215 7.12 -19.52 -8.31
N ASP A 216 8.07 -20.20 -8.96
CA ASP A 216 8.23 -21.66 -8.88
C ASP A 216 8.41 -22.13 -7.44
N LYS A 217 9.32 -21.48 -6.70
CA LYS A 217 9.59 -21.78 -5.30
C LYS A 217 8.35 -21.61 -4.43
N ALA A 218 7.54 -20.58 -4.66
CA ALA A 218 6.35 -20.30 -3.86
C ALA A 218 5.26 -21.37 -3.97
N LEU A 219 5.20 -22.11 -5.08
CA LEU A 219 4.22 -23.17 -5.28
C LEU A 219 4.48 -24.44 -4.46
N VAL A 220 5.75 -24.71 -4.15
CA VAL A 220 6.19 -25.99 -3.56
C VAL A 220 6.87 -25.82 -2.20
N SER A 221 7.53 -24.70 -1.95
CA SER A 221 8.29 -24.49 -0.73
C SER A 221 7.39 -24.33 0.50
N ARG A 222 7.81 -24.92 1.61
CA ARG A 222 7.22 -24.70 2.94
C ARG A 222 8.09 -23.79 3.82
N GLU A 223 9.13 -23.21 3.24
CA GLU A 223 10.01 -22.27 3.93
C GLU A 223 9.26 -21.01 4.30
N THR A 224 9.21 -20.69 5.59
CA THR A 224 8.53 -19.51 6.11
C THR A 224 9.51 -18.53 6.73
N LYS A 225 9.25 -17.25 6.52
CA LYS A 225 10.01 -16.15 7.10
C LYS A 225 9.05 -15.08 7.63
N ALA A 226 9.17 -14.73 8.89
CA ALA A 226 8.35 -13.68 9.49
C ALA A 226 8.86 -12.28 9.08
N GLY A 227 7.94 -11.34 8.86
CA GLY A 227 8.23 -9.96 8.48
C GLY A 227 6.96 -9.15 8.31
N MET A 228 7.09 -7.90 7.85
CA MET A 228 5.93 -7.00 7.65
C MET A 228 4.94 -7.51 6.59
N HIS A 229 5.41 -8.32 5.65
CA HIS A 229 4.57 -9.00 4.66
C HIS A 229 3.56 -9.99 5.28
N CYS A 230 3.76 -10.42 6.53
CA CYS A 230 2.81 -11.25 7.26
C CYS A 230 1.45 -10.56 7.48
N ARG A 231 1.40 -9.21 7.42
CA ARG A 231 0.16 -8.44 7.58
C ARG A 231 -0.95 -8.86 6.61
N PHE A 232 -0.59 -9.21 5.37
CA PHE A 232 -1.51 -9.62 4.32
C PHE A 232 -1.41 -11.12 3.99
N CYS A 233 -0.79 -11.90 4.88
CA CYS A 233 -0.65 -13.32 4.67
C CYS A 233 -1.90 -14.07 5.17
N PRO A 234 -2.58 -14.86 4.34
CA PRO A 234 -3.74 -15.65 4.78
C PRO A 234 -3.40 -16.61 5.94
N VAL A 235 -2.15 -17.11 5.97
CA VAL A 235 -1.69 -18.07 7.00
C VAL A 235 -1.44 -17.41 8.37
N ARG A 236 -1.54 -16.09 8.50
CA ARG A 236 -1.34 -15.40 9.80
C ARG A 236 -2.31 -15.85 10.89
N TRP A 237 -3.48 -16.37 10.50
CA TRP A 237 -4.50 -16.93 11.42
C TRP A 237 -4.33 -18.42 11.70
N ALA A 238 -3.39 -19.08 11.01
CA ALA A 238 -3.07 -20.49 11.18
C ALA A 238 -1.77 -20.66 11.99
N ALA A 239 -1.41 -21.90 12.26
CA ALA A 239 -0.14 -22.24 12.89
C ALA A 239 1.04 -22.01 11.92
N CYS A 240 1.43 -20.75 11.72
CA CYS A 240 2.60 -20.38 10.93
C CYS A 240 3.89 -20.58 11.75
N PRO A 241 4.81 -21.48 11.30
CA PRO A 241 6.02 -21.76 12.07
C PRO A 241 6.90 -20.54 12.32
N ALA A 242 6.99 -19.62 11.33
CA ALA A 242 7.79 -18.41 11.49
C ALA A 242 7.17 -17.41 12.49
N LEU A 243 5.82 -17.29 12.54
CA LEU A 243 5.17 -16.45 13.55
C LEU A 243 5.26 -17.08 14.94
N ALA A 244 5.09 -18.40 15.06
CA ALA A 244 5.29 -19.11 16.34
C ALA A 244 6.68 -18.82 16.90
N LYS A 245 7.73 -18.98 16.08
CA LYS A 245 9.10 -18.68 16.49
C LYS A 245 9.28 -17.22 16.95
N VAL A 246 8.63 -16.26 16.31
CA VAL A 246 8.67 -14.85 16.77
C VAL A 246 8.05 -14.71 18.16
N MET A 247 6.94 -15.43 18.44
CA MET A 247 6.30 -15.38 19.75
C MET A 247 7.19 -16.00 20.83
N ASP A 248 7.87 -17.13 20.52
CA ASP A 248 8.85 -17.75 21.42
C ASP A 248 10.00 -16.80 21.75
N GLU A 249 10.56 -16.12 20.72
CA GLU A 249 11.63 -15.14 20.91
C GLU A 249 11.17 -13.92 21.74
N ILE A 250 9.92 -13.48 21.58
CA ILE A 250 9.34 -12.41 22.43
C ILE A 250 9.26 -12.87 23.90
N GLU A 251 8.78 -14.10 24.14
CA GLU A 251 8.69 -14.66 25.48
C GLU A 251 10.08 -14.76 26.15
N GLU A 252 11.08 -15.24 25.40
CA GLU A 252 12.47 -15.31 25.88
C GLU A 252 13.02 -13.91 26.23
N MET A 253 12.77 -12.92 25.38
CA MET A 253 13.20 -11.54 25.65
C MET A 253 12.53 -10.93 26.87
N LEU A 254 11.27 -11.29 27.15
CA LEU A 254 10.57 -10.86 28.39
C LEU A 254 11.18 -11.49 29.62
N LYS A 255 11.56 -12.77 29.60
CA LYS A 255 12.27 -13.45 30.70
C LYS A 255 13.64 -12.78 30.97
N VAL A 256 14.41 -12.48 29.92
CA VAL A 256 15.65 -11.73 30.06
C VAL A 256 15.45 -10.34 30.66
N ALA A 257 14.36 -9.66 30.28
CA ALA A 257 14.03 -8.36 30.85
C ALA A 257 13.66 -8.46 32.33
N GLU A 258 12.89 -9.48 32.72
CA GLU A 258 12.53 -9.76 34.14
C GLU A 258 13.78 -10.00 34.98
N GLU A 259 14.69 -10.89 34.56
CA GLU A 259 15.95 -11.18 35.25
C GLU A 259 16.81 -9.92 35.46
N LYS A 260 16.75 -8.98 34.55
CA LYS A 260 17.48 -7.69 34.62
C LYS A 260 16.75 -6.61 35.43
N GLY A 261 15.54 -6.89 35.91
CA GLY A 261 14.71 -5.92 36.64
C GLY A 261 13.95 -4.94 35.78
N GLY A 262 13.66 -5.29 34.50
CA GLY A 262 12.75 -4.56 33.63
C GLY A 262 13.27 -4.34 32.21
N VAL A 263 12.34 -4.06 31.29
CA VAL A 263 12.65 -3.83 29.87
C VAL A 263 13.60 -2.65 29.64
N ASN A 264 13.63 -1.67 30.53
CA ASN A 264 14.53 -0.53 30.51
C ASN A 264 15.99 -0.89 30.87
N LYS A 265 16.24 -2.11 31.33
CA LYS A 265 17.57 -2.65 31.64
C LYS A 265 18.15 -3.51 30.53
N LEU A 266 17.42 -3.73 29.47
CA LEU A 266 17.92 -4.40 28.29
C LEU A 266 19.07 -3.60 27.66
N THR A 267 20.07 -4.30 27.12
CA THR A 267 21.12 -3.66 26.32
C THR A 267 20.50 -3.06 25.06
N MET A 268 21.20 -2.12 24.41
CA MET A 268 20.74 -1.50 23.18
C MET A 268 20.39 -2.55 22.09
N THR A 269 21.24 -3.57 21.93
CA THR A 269 20.99 -4.66 20.97
C THR A 269 19.74 -5.47 21.33
N GLN A 270 19.58 -5.82 22.61
CA GLN A 270 18.38 -6.54 23.09
C GLN A 270 17.11 -5.70 22.92
N ALA A 271 17.15 -4.42 23.28
CA ALA A 271 16.01 -3.51 23.12
C ALA A 271 15.64 -3.34 21.63
N ALA A 272 16.63 -3.16 20.74
CA ALA A 272 16.38 -3.07 19.30
C ALA A 272 15.77 -4.37 18.75
N ARG A 273 16.28 -5.53 19.14
CA ARG A 273 15.70 -6.82 18.75
C ARG A 273 14.27 -6.97 19.26
N PHE A 274 14.02 -6.64 20.54
CA PHE A 274 12.68 -6.69 21.12
C PHE A 274 11.68 -5.82 20.38
N VAL A 275 12.04 -4.57 20.06
CA VAL A 275 11.18 -3.65 19.27
C VAL A 275 10.87 -4.23 17.90
N SER A 276 11.85 -4.83 17.23
CA SER A 276 11.67 -5.46 15.90
C SER A 276 10.72 -6.67 15.97
N LEU A 277 10.89 -7.53 16.97
CA LEU A 277 10.00 -8.68 17.21
C LEU A 277 8.57 -8.23 17.53
N MET A 278 8.42 -7.21 18.37
CA MET A 278 7.10 -6.66 18.72
C MET A 278 6.37 -6.05 17.54
N ALA A 279 7.06 -5.49 16.54
CA ALA A 279 6.43 -5.01 15.32
C ALA A 279 5.73 -6.15 14.55
N ILE A 280 6.33 -7.34 14.53
CA ILE A 280 5.73 -8.55 13.93
C ILE A 280 4.70 -9.17 14.89
N GLY A 281 4.98 -9.18 16.20
CA GLY A 281 4.07 -9.67 17.24
C GLY A 281 2.71 -8.98 17.22
N LYS A 282 2.66 -7.68 16.91
CA LYS A 282 1.40 -6.95 16.72
C LYS A 282 0.55 -7.47 15.55
N ILE A 283 1.17 -8.07 14.55
CA ILE A 283 0.44 -8.70 13.45
C ILE A 283 -0.25 -9.98 13.95
N ALA A 284 0.47 -10.78 14.75
CA ALA A 284 -0.09 -11.98 15.36
C ALA A 284 -1.19 -11.64 16.39
N GLU A 285 -0.98 -10.62 17.22
CA GLU A 285 -1.97 -10.11 18.17
C GLU A 285 -3.25 -9.67 17.44
N LYS A 286 -3.13 -8.89 16.38
CA LYS A 286 -4.28 -8.48 15.56
C LYS A 286 -5.03 -9.67 14.97
N ALA A 287 -4.31 -10.67 14.45
CA ALA A 287 -4.93 -11.89 13.93
C ALA A 287 -5.68 -12.67 15.02
N ALA A 288 -5.10 -12.79 16.21
CA ALA A 288 -5.76 -13.42 17.36
C ALA A 288 -7.02 -12.65 17.80
N TYR A 289 -6.94 -11.31 17.82
CA TYR A 289 -8.09 -10.46 18.12
C TYR A 289 -9.23 -10.65 17.09
N GLU A 290 -8.93 -10.65 15.81
CA GLU A 290 -9.90 -10.87 14.74
C GLU A 290 -10.59 -12.23 14.86
N ALA A 291 -9.83 -13.30 15.12
CA ALA A 291 -10.36 -14.64 15.35
C ALA A 291 -11.25 -14.71 16.61
N LEU A 292 -10.81 -14.11 17.72
CA LEU A 292 -11.58 -14.06 18.95
C LEU A 292 -12.88 -13.27 18.77
N HIS A 293 -12.82 -12.13 18.10
CA HIS A 293 -13.98 -11.28 17.80
C HIS A 293 -15.02 -12.04 16.97
N ALA A 294 -14.60 -12.73 15.90
CA ALA A 294 -15.49 -13.53 15.08
C ALA A 294 -16.17 -14.67 15.88
N ARG A 295 -15.41 -15.34 16.76
CA ARG A 295 -15.97 -16.38 17.66
C ARG A 295 -16.97 -15.80 18.65
N ALA A 296 -16.67 -14.62 19.23
CA ALA A 296 -17.58 -13.93 20.14
C ALA A 296 -18.87 -13.49 19.44
N GLN A 297 -18.79 -13.02 18.20
CA GLN A 297 -19.99 -12.71 17.38
C GLN A 297 -20.84 -13.95 17.08
N LYS A 298 -20.24 -15.14 16.97
CA LYS A 298 -20.93 -16.44 16.83
C LYS A 298 -21.46 -16.97 18.18
N GLY A 299 -21.38 -16.18 19.28
CA GLY A 299 -21.96 -16.50 20.58
C GLY A 299 -21.05 -17.26 21.53
N GLN A 300 -19.75 -17.42 21.22
CA GLN A 300 -18.81 -17.99 22.19
C GLN A 300 -18.57 -17.02 23.34
N LYS A 301 -18.69 -17.54 24.58
CA LYS A 301 -18.50 -16.73 25.82
C LYS A 301 -17.02 -16.45 26.03
N ILE A 302 -16.68 -15.18 26.15
CA ILE A 302 -15.32 -14.69 26.39
C ILE A 302 -15.14 -14.06 27.80
N ASP A 303 -16.22 -13.93 28.56
CA ASP A 303 -16.25 -13.23 29.87
C ASP A 303 -15.27 -13.86 30.87
N ARG A 304 -15.12 -15.19 30.84
CA ARG A 304 -14.18 -15.93 31.69
C ARG A 304 -12.70 -15.55 31.48
N TYR A 305 -12.41 -14.84 30.40
CA TYR A 305 -11.06 -14.33 30.08
C TYR A 305 -10.93 -12.83 30.38
N GLY A 306 -11.88 -12.23 31.10
CA GLY A 306 -11.91 -10.80 31.40
C GLY A 306 -12.22 -9.91 30.19
N LEU A 307 -12.82 -10.48 29.15
CA LEU A 307 -13.15 -9.79 27.90
C LEU A 307 -14.66 -9.75 27.69
N LYS A 308 -15.16 -8.75 26.98
CA LYS A 308 -16.56 -8.65 26.61
C LYS A 308 -16.71 -8.08 25.20
N LEU A 309 -17.72 -8.57 24.49
CA LEU A 309 -18.12 -7.99 23.21
C LEU A 309 -19.01 -6.77 23.46
N VAL A 310 -18.66 -5.62 22.91
CA VAL A 310 -19.43 -4.39 23.02
C VAL A 310 -19.73 -3.83 21.63
N LYS A 311 -20.76 -2.98 21.53
CA LYS A 311 -20.97 -2.19 20.29
C LYS A 311 -19.83 -1.20 20.14
N ALA A 312 -19.25 -1.14 18.96
CA ALA A 312 -18.26 -0.11 18.65
C ALA A 312 -18.92 1.27 18.61
N ASP A 313 -18.26 2.24 19.25
CA ASP A 313 -18.65 3.63 19.13
C ASP A 313 -18.42 4.11 17.69
N LYS A 314 -19.46 4.68 17.09
CA LYS A 314 -19.36 5.33 15.79
C LYS A 314 -19.45 6.83 15.97
N HIS A 315 -18.71 7.57 15.16
CA HIS A 315 -18.90 9.01 15.07
C HIS A 315 -20.35 9.32 14.65
N ARG A 316 -20.89 10.39 15.20
CA ARG A 316 -22.21 10.88 14.77
C ARG A 316 -22.14 11.28 13.31
N ILE A 317 -23.09 10.83 12.54
CA ILE A 317 -23.30 11.25 11.14
C ILE A 317 -24.58 12.06 11.06
N PHE A 318 -24.61 13.01 10.16
CA PHE A 318 -25.81 13.75 9.88
C PHE A 318 -26.85 12.85 9.18
N ARG A 319 -28.13 13.14 9.42
CA ARG A 319 -29.23 12.52 8.68
C ARG A 319 -29.44 13.28 7.36
N ASP A 320 -30.16 12.67 6.44
CA ASP A 320 -30.56 13.32 5.20
C ASP A 320 -31.30 14.62 5.50
N GLY A 321 -31.01 15.67 4.72
CA GLY A 321 -31.57 17.01 4.93
C GLY A 321 -30.91 17.84 6.03
N ALA A 322 -29.96 17.27 6.79
CA ALA A 322 -29.27 18.00 7.86
C ALA A 322 -28.43 19.19 7.35
N GLU A 323 -27.97 19.14 6.11
CA GLU A 323 -27.21 20.23 5.48
C GLU A 323 -28.09 21.47 5.33
N ASP A 324 -29.27 21.31 4.72
CA ASP A 324 -30.23 22.41 4.53
C ASP A 324 -30.71 22.96 5.88
N ALA A 325 -31.00 22.05 6.83
CA ALA A 325 -31.39 22.43 8.18
C ALA A 325 -30.30 23.23 8.91
N ALA A 326 -29.04 22.81 8.79
CA ALA A 326 -27.90 23.52 9.40
C ALA A 326 -27.68 24.90 8.77
N VAL A 327 -27.85 25.01 7.45
CA VAL A 327 -27.75 26.30 6.75
C VAL A 327 -28.90 27.22 7.16
N ALA A 328 -30.11 26.70 7.30
CA ALA A 328 -31.26 27.47 7.74
C ALA A 328 -31.14 27.97 9.19
N GLU A 329 -30.65 27.11 10.09
CA GLU A 329 -30.53 27.41 11.53
C GLU A 329 -29.34 28.31 11.84
N PHE A 330 -28.17 28.03 11.28
CA PHE A 330 -26.91 28.67 11.64
C PHE A 330 -26.36 29.62 10.58
N GLY A 331 -26.92 29.63 9.39
CA GLY A 331 -26.43 30.32 8.20
C GLY A 331 -25.21 29.61 7.56
N LYS A 332 -25.07 29.71 6.23
CA LYS A 332 -24.04 29.02 5.45
C LYS A 332 -22.62 29.22 5.99
N LYS A 333 -22.28 30.43 6.42
CA LYS A 333 -20.95 30.78 6.93
C LYS A 333 -20.58 30.07 8.24
N ARG A 334 -21.57 29.72 9.08
CA ARG A 334 -21.35 29.00 10.34
C ARG A 334 -21.54 27.50 10.21
N ALA A 335 -22.37 27.06 9.27
CA ALA A 335 -22.60 25.64 9.00
C ALA A 335 -21.41 24.98 8.31
N TYR A 336 -20.60 25.75 7.59
CA TYR A 336 -19.43 25.24 6.88
C TYR A 336 -18.13 25.86 7.43
N GLU A 337 -17.10 25.02 7.56
CA GLU A 337 -15.73 25.43 7.80
C GLU A 337 -14.96 25.40 6.46
N THR A 338 -14.63 26.55 5.90
CA THR A 338 -13.80 26.64 4.69
C THR A 338 -12.34 26.71 5.09
N LYS A 339 -11.55 25.68 4.79
CA LYS A 339 -10.11 25.63 5.01
C LYS A 339 -9.38 25.55 3.68
N LEU A 340 -8.19 26.17 3.61
CA LEU A 340 -7.29 25.97 2.49
C LEU A 340 -6.96 24.47 2.38
N LEU A 341 -6.92 23.95 1.16
CA LEU A 341 -6.51 22.58 0.92
C LEU A 341 -5.08 22.35 1.46
N SER A 342 -4.83 21.17 2.01
CA SER A 342 -3.48 20.80 2.44
C SER A 342 -2.53 20.76 1.23
N PRO A 343 -1.22 20.96 1.42
CA PRO A 343 -0.24 20.87 0.34
C PRO A 343 -0.38 19.57 -0.47
N ALA A 344 -0.59 18.41 0.19
CA ALA A 344 -0.79 17.13 -0.49
C ALA A 344 -2.06 17.09 -1.37
N LYS A 345 -3.12 17.81 -1.02
CA LYS A 345 -4.31 17.95 -1.86
C LYS A 345 -4.07 18.92 -3.02
N ILE A 346 -3.26 19.97 -2.78
CA ILE A 346 -2.86 20.91 -3.84
C ILE A 346 -1.96 20.23 -4.86
N ASP A 347 -1.05 19.33 -4.46
CA ASP A 347 -0.19 18.54 -5.37
C ASP A 347 -1.00 17.77 -6.42
N GLY A 348 -2.22 17.36 -6.08
CA GLY A 348 -3.13 16.69 -7.01
C GLY A 348 -3.89 17.62 -7.99
N LEU A 349 -3.68 18.92 -7.93
CA LEU A 349 -4.28 19.88 -8.85
C LEU A 349 -3.35 20.17 -10.03
N PRO A 350 -3.87 20.59 -11.20
CA PRO A 350 -3.03 21.08 -12.29
C PRO A 350 -2.06 22.16 -11.78
N ASN A 351 -0.77 22.00 -12.06
CA ASN A 351 0.34 22.87 -11.55
C ASN A 351 0.52 22.85 -10.01
N GLY A 352 -0.15 21.96 -9.29
CA GLY A 352 -0.13 21.92 -7.82
C GLY A 352 1.26 21.65 -7.24
N LYS A 353 2.02 20.72 -7.82
CA LYS A 353 3.42 20.45 -7.39
C LYS A 353 4.32 21.68 -7.54
N LYS A 354 4.16 22.47 -8.62
CA LYS A 354 4.93 23.71 -8.82
C LYS A 354 4.57 24.74 -7.74
N PHE A 355 3.29 24.88 -7.45
CA PHE A 355 2.81 25.77 -6.40
C PHE A 355 3.33 25.37 -5.01
N THR A 356 3.26 24.08 -4.66
CA THR A 356 3.71 23.62 -3.33
C THR A 356 5.22 23.66 -3.18
N ALA A 357 5.99 23.50 -4.26
CA ALA A 357 7.45 23.68 -4.23
C ALA A 357 7.85 25.11 -3.85
N GLU A 358 7.02 26.10 -4.19
CA GLU A 358 7.26 27.52 -3.86
C GLU A 358 6.65 27.92 -2.50
N TRP A 359 5.44 27.43 -2.19
CA TRP A 359 4.62 27.94 -1.10
C TRP A 359 4.43 26.98 0.08
N ALA A 360 4.97 25.77 0.02
CA ALA A 360 4.91 24.82 1.11
C ALA A 360 6.30 24.40 1.55
N TYR A 361 6.47 24.17 2.84
CA TYR A 361 7.68 23.58 3.39
C TYR A 361 7.31 22.49 4.38
N LYS A 362 8.24 21.57 4.59
CA LYS A 362 8.12 20.53 5.58
C LYS A 362 8.84 20.98 6.85
N PRO A 363 8.12 21.22 7.95
CA PRO A 363 8.77 21.56 9.20
C PRO A 363 9.61 20.37 9.69
N GLU A 364 10.68 20.65 10.43
CA GLU A 364 11.45 19.62 11.09
C GLU A 364 10.57 18.87 12.10
N GLY A 365 10.47 17.57 11.93
CA GLY A 365 9.76 16.67 12.82
C GLY A 365 10.65 16.15 13.94
N GLY A 366 10.02 15.70 15.04
CA GLY A 366 10.72 14.92 16.05
C GLY A 366 11.27 13.62 15.50
N THR A 367 12.19 12.99 16.25
CA THR A 367 12.73 11.67 15.89
C THR A 367 11.86 10.53 16.40
N ARG A 368 11.83 9.43 15.68
CA ARG A 368 11.21 8.17 16.10
C ARG A 368 12.05 6.98 15.69
N ILE A 369 11.89 5.88 16.41
CA ILE A 369 12.54 4.61 16.07
C ILE A 369 11.66 3.89 15.07
N VAL A 370 12.28 3.37 14.02
CA VAL A 370 11.67 2.55 12.97
C VAL A 370 12.51 1.31 12.72
N LEU A 371 11.99 0.34 11.97
CA LEU A 371 12.77 -0.81 11.52
C LEU A 371 13.90 -0.38 10.59
N ALA A 372 14.96 -1.18 10.53
CA ALA A 372 16.16 -0.84 9.74
C ALA A 372 15.92 -0.82 8.22
N ASP A 373 14.94 -1.55 7.75
CA ASP A 373 14.47 -1.59 6.36
C ASP A 373 13.52 -0.44 6.00
N ASP A 374 13.24 0.47 6.94
CA ASP A 374 12.52 1.71 6.66
C ASP A 374 13.35 2.59 5.72
N ASN A 375 12.74 3.07 4.65
CA ASN A 375 13.42 3.80 3.57
C ASN A 375 13.93 5.20 3.97
N ARG A 376 13.60 5.68 5.17
CA ARG A 376 14.03 7.00 5.65
C ARG A 376 15.48 6.97 6.10
N VAL A 377 16.20 8.06 5.80
CA VAL A 377 17.60 8.22 6.21
C VAL A 377 17.71 8.31 7.73
N GLY A 378 18.54 7.47 8.32
CA GLY A 378 18.80 7.48 9.77
C GLY A 378 19.42 8.80 10.23
N VAL A 379 18.96 9.32 11.37
CA VAL A 379 19.52 10.53 11.99
C VAL A 379 20.87 10.18 12.64
N LYS A 380 21.95 10.77 12.13
CA LYS A 380 23.26 10.73 12.81
C LYS A 380 23.23 11.69 13.99
N ARG A 381 23.31 11.19 15.22
CA ARG A 381 23.54 12.04 16.38
C ARG A 381 25.00 12.50 16.38
N GLU A 382 25.22 13.79 16.35
CA GLU A 382 26.52 14.35 16.75
C GLU A 382 26.77 13.99 18.21
N LYS A 383 28.00 13.55 18.53
CA LYS A 383 28.38 13.30 19.93
C LYS A 383 28.23 14.61 20.71
N ALA A 384 27.71 14.54 21.92
CA ALA A 384 27.45 15.71 22.79
C ALA A 384 28.68 16.64 22.98
N SER A 385 29.90 16.15 22.72
CA SER A 385 31.12 16.94 22.71
C SER A 385 31.23 17.98 21.59
N GLY A 386 30.35 17.95 20.57
CA GLY A 386 30.34 18.94 19.48
C GLY A 386 29.38 20.12 19.69
N VAL A 387 28.50 20.03 20.68
CA VAL A 387 27.43 21.03 20.90
C VAL A 387 27.90 22.20 21.79
N PHE A 388 28.99 22.04 22.53
CA PHE A 388 29.59 23.10 23.34
C PHE A 388 30.86 23.62 22.67
N LYS A 389 30.75 24.32 21.55
CA LYS A 389 31.78 25.29 21.19
C LYS A 389 31.60 26.48 22.11
N LYS A 390 32.57 26.68 23.01
CA LYS A 390 32.73 27.90 23.75
C LYS A 390 32.74 29.08 22.77
N GLU A 391 31.85 30.05 22.97
CA GLU A 391 32.08 31.39 22.49
C GLU A 391 33.35 31.89 23.18
N GLU A 392 34.46 31.88 22.47
CA GLU A 392 35.62 32.67 22.86
C GLU A 392 35.38 34.12 22.46
N LYS A 393 35.54 34.99 23.46
CA LYS A 393 35.35 36.44 23.43
C LYS A 393 36.18 37.14 22.36
#